data_a7a105da224de7241e06f9d783194e26
#
_entry.id   a7a105da224de7241e06f9d783194e26
#
_cell.length_a   1.000
_cell.length_b   1.000
_cell.length_c   1.000
_cell.angle_alpha   90.00
_cell.angle_beta   90.00
_cell.angle_gamma   90.00
#
_symmetry.space_group_name_H-M   'P 1'
#
loop_
_entity.id
_entity.type
_entity.pdbx_description
1 polymer ?
#
loop_
_entity_poly.entity_id
_entity_poly.type
_entity_poly.pdbx_seq_one_letter_code
_entity_poly.pdbx_strand_id
1 'polypeptide(L)'
;MTSTEVRVTQVKTQRQLRQFVTFPWRIYRGDRNWVPPLISRRLAFFDRSQSPFFQEGNAAPFLALRDDELVGTIAPAINFRDNEQLGRKLGVFGFFECVEDYGVACALFDAACGWLRERGMTLIRGPYNFGNSDDPGFLIGGEDCPPVMLEAHTKPYYAAFAERYGMCKFVEDYAYRIDRRPVANDAELIPERVVRVAEYAQKRAGVTVRQAHLDHWDDEIPIARRLFNTALTHLTDFIPLSEEQFRHMALEMKPLLDPELVYFAEVNGEPVAFSLALPDLNRVLIHGNGGRYPWDWMRMWWASRHIDVISFKIMVMLPEYHGRGLDAILYVNTAKAALRRGYRWMDMSLVAEENTQVRLLVEKMGGRIFKRYRVYEMAV
;
A
#
# COMPACT_ATOMS: atom_id res chain seq x y z
N MET A 1 -3.29 31.56 29.30
CA MET A 1 -3.27 31.36 27.84
C MET A 1 -4.59 30.70 27.49
N THR A 2 -5.51 31.42 26.88
CA THR A 2 -6.80 30.90 26.44
C THR A 2 -6.54 29.84 25.36
N SER A 3 -6.80 28.59 25.68
CA SER A 3 -6.82 27.50 24.70
C SER A 3 -7.95 27.83 23.72
N THR A 4 -7.60 28.34 22.55
CA THR A 4 -8.59 28.59 21.51
C THR A 4 -9.11 27.22 21.03
N GLU A 5 -10.44 27.09 21.10
CA GLU A 5 -11.16 25.84 20.82
C GLU A 5 -10.89 25.35 19.38
N VAL A 6 -10.61 24.07 19.22
CA VAL A 6 -10.45 23.44 17.91
C VAL A 6 -11.82 23.15 17.33
N ARG A 7 -12.15 23.83 16.22
CA ARG A 7 -13.40 23.58 15.48
C ARG A 7 -13.17 22.58 14.36
N VAL A 8 -13.89 21.46 14.37
CA VAL A 8 -13.87 20.46 13.29
C VAL A 8 -15.09 20.63 12.39
N THR A 9 -14.85 20.69 11.08
CA THR A 9 -15.91 20.90 10.09
C THR A 9 -15.77 19.91 8.95
N GLN A 10 -16.91 19.35 8.50
CA GLN A 10 -16.92 18.49 7.33
C GLN A 10 -16.68 19.32 6.06
N VAL A 11 -15.87 18.79 5.15
CA VAL A 11 -15.61 19.36 3.82
C VAL A 11 -16.89 19.31 2.98
N LYS A 12 -17.31 20.48 2.47
CA LYS A 12 -18.53 20.62 1.64
C LYS A 12 -18.27 21.27 0.29
N THR A 13 -17.12 21.90 0.11
CA THR A 13 -16.79 22.66 -1.11
C THR A 13 -15.48 22.17 -1.73
N GLN A 14 -15.31 22.38 -3.04
CA GLN A 14 -14.07 22.05 -3.74
C GLN A 14 -12.85 22.83 -3.18
N ARG A 15 -13.06 24.05 -2.72
CA ARG A 15 -12.00 24.84 -2.06
C ARG A 15 -11.54 24.15 -0.77
N GLN A 16 -12.47 23.71 0.07
CA GLN A 16 -12.15 22.98 1.30
C GLN A 16 -11.49 21.63 1.01
N LEU A 17 -11.97 20.90 -0.02
CA LEU A 17 -11.35 19.65 -0.45
C LEU A 17 -9.90 19.87 -0.91
N ARG A 18 -9.64 20.93 -1.65
CA ARG A 18 -8.28 21.30 -2.03
C ARG A 18 -7.41 21.64 -0.81
N GLN A 19 -7.95 22.35 0.18
CA GLN A 19 -7.26 22.61 1.46
C GLN A 19 -6.93 21.29 2.19
N PHE A 20 -7.89 20.37 2.27
CA PHE A 20 -7.73 19.04 2.84
C PHE A 20 -6.57 18.30 2.17
N VAL A 21 -6.62 18.14 0.85
CA VAL A 21 -5.63 17.40 0.06
C VAL A 21 -4.24 18.03 0.13
N THR A 22 -4.14 19.35 0.25
CA THR A 22 -2.84 20.06 0.24
C THR A 22 -2.28 20.34 1.64
N PHE A 23 -3.01 20.03 2.72
CA PHE A 23 -2.55 20.24 4.09
C PHE A 23 -1.25 19.47 4.43
N PRO A 24 -1.01 18.24 3.95
CA PRO A 24 0.23 17.52 4.22
C PRO A 24 1.52 18.28 3.84
N TRP A 25 1.49 19.15 2.81
CA TRP A 25 2.66 19.99 2.45
C TRP A 25 3.09 20.94 3.56
N ARG A 26 2.19 21.30 4.46
CA ARG A 26 2.52 22.09 5.66
C ARG A 26 3.18 21.21 6.71
N ILE A 27 2.62 20.02 6.97
CA ILE A 27 3.07 19.08 8.00
C ILE A 27 4.47 18.55 7.67
N TYR A 28 4.71 18.23 6.40
CA TYR A 28 5.98 17.65 5.94
C TYR A 28 6.94 18.66 5.35
N ARG A 29 6.76 19.94 5.65
CA ARG A 29 7.66 20.99 5.15
C ARG A 29 9.08 20.75 5.63
N GLY A 30 10.02 20.58 4.68
CA GLY A 30 11.43 20.28 4.95
C GLY A 30 11.75 18.82 5.23
N ASP A 31 10.76 17.95 5.25
CA ASP A 31 10.96 16.51 5.35
C ASP A 31 11.39 15.95 3.97
N ARG A 32 12.64 15.46 3.90
CA ARG A 32 13.22 14.95 2.64
C ARG A 32 12.74 13.55 2.29
N ASN A 33 12.15 12.86 3.24
CA ASN A 33 11.67 11.48 3.07
C ASN A 33 10.19 11.44 2.70
N TRP A 34 9.46 12.54 2.84
CA TRP A 34 8.08 12.59 2.44
C TRP A 34 7.89 12.62 0.93
N VAL A 35 7.04 11.75 0.41
CA VAL A 35 6.70 11.69 -1.01
C VAL A 35 5.35 12.38 -1.25
N PRO A 36 5.35 13.57 -1.88
CA PRO A 36 4.11 14.29 -2.15
C PRO A 36 3.26 13.54 -3.18
N PRO A 37 2.00 13.18 -2.87
CA PRO A 37 1.11 12.57 -3.84
C PRO A 37 0.71 13.57 -4.95
N LEU A 38 0.34 13.08 -6.12
CA LEU A 38 -0.22 13.93 -7.17
C LEU A 38 -1.55 14.53 -6.71
N ILE A 39 -1.65 15.87 -6.65
CA ILE A 39 -2.84 16.58 -6.17
C ILE A 39 -4.07 16.22 -7.00
N SER A 40 -3.92 16.11 -8.32
CA SER A 40 -5.01 15.72 -9.23
C SER A 40 -5.56 14.33 -8.91
N ARG A 41 -4.68 13.36 -8.63
CA ARG A 41 -5.07 12.00 -8.23
C ARG A 41 -5.77 11.97 -6.88
N ARG A 42 -5.26 12.72 -5.88
CA ARG A 42 -5.91 12.81 -4.57
C ARG A 42 -7.28 13.50 -4.65
N LEU A 43 -7.46 14.50 -5.50
CA LEU A 43 -8.77 15.12 -5.73
C LEU A 43 -9.73 14.14 -6.40
N ALA A 44 -9.29 13.41 -7.44
CA ALA A 44 -10.09 12.38 -8.10
C ALA A 44 -10.50 11.24 -7.14
N PHE A 45 -9.64 10.88 -6.19
CA PHE A 45 -9.92 9.86 -5.18
C PHE A 45 -11.14 10.21 -4.29
N PHE A 46 -11.38 11.50 -4.04
CA PHE A 46 -12.55 12.01 -3.31
C PHE A 46 -13.73 12.37 -4.21
N ASP A 47 -13.59 12.27 -5.52
CA ASP A 47 -14.66 12.54 -6.47
C ASP A 47 -15.58 11.33 -6.59
N ARG A 48 -16.83 11.49 -6.17
CA ARG A 48 -17.84 10.42 -6.20
C ARG A 48 -18.15 9.88 -7.60
N SER A 49 -17.88 10.66 -8.64
CA SER A 49 -18.08 10.24 -10.04
C SER A 49 -16.91 9.45 -10.62
N GLN A 50 -15.71 9.57 -10.02
CA GLN A 50 -14.48 8.95 -10.53
C GLN A 50 -13.99 7.80 -9.66
N SER A 51 -14.19 7.87 -8.33
CA SER A 51 -13.71 6.88 -7.40
C SER A 51 -14.69 5.71 -7.24
N PRO A 52 -14.29 4.47 -7.59
CA PRO A 52 -15.12 3.28 -7.46
C PRO A 52 -15.58 3.00 -6.03
N PHE A 53 -14.81 3.44 -5.03
CA PHE A 53 -15.16 3.27 -3.62
C PHE A 53 -16.57 3.76 -3.29
N PHE A 54 -17.03 4.87 -3.89
CA PHE A 54 -18.33 5.45 -3.58
C PHE A 54 -19.52 4.69 -4.18
N GLN A 55 -19.30 3.66 -4.98
CA GLN A 55 -20.36 2.74 -5.41
C GLN A 55 -20.78 1.80 -4.26
N GLU A 56 -19.83 1.42 -3.42
CA GLU A 56 -20.00 0.42 -2.34
C GLU A 56 -19.73 1.01 -0.94
N GLY A 57 -19.36 2.28 -0.85
CA GLY A 57 -18.93 2.92 0.38
C GLY A 57 -19.35 4.39 0.51
N ASN A 58 -19.03 4.94 1.66
CA ASN A 58 -19.21 6.37 1.96
C ASN A 58 -18.03 6.88 2.79
N ALA A 59 -17.63 8.13 2.55
CA ALA A 59 -16.57 8.79 3.27
C ALA A 59 -16.87 10.28 3.48
N ALA A 60 -16.29 10.84 4.54
CA ALA A 60 -16.44 12.25 4.85
C ALA A 60 -15.10 12.85 5.30
N PRO A 61 -14.46 13.69 4.47
CA PRO A 61 -13.28 14.43 4.91
C PRO A 61 -13.66 15.55 5.86
N PHE A 62 -12.84 15.76 6.92
CA PHE A 62 -12.96 16.80 7.92
C PHE A 62 -11.72 17.66 8.01
N LEU A 63 -11.91 18.95 8.32
CA LEU A 63 -10.88 19.92 8.59
C LEU A 63 -10.96 20.35 10.07
N ALA A 64 -9.83 20.32 10.77
CA ALA A 64 -9.69 20.95 12.09
C ALA A 64 -9.10 22.35 11.93
N LEU A 65 -9.77 23.34 12.48
CA LEU A 65 -9.41 24.75 12.43
C LEU A 65 -9.21 25.30 13.84
N ARG A 66 -8.17 26.10 14.03
CA ARG A 66 -7.93 26.90 15.24
C ARG A 66 -7.65 28.34 14.79
N ASP A 67 -8.42 29.29 15.25
CA ASP A 67 -8.32 30.69 14.81
C ASP A 67 -8.37 30.84 13.28
N ASP A 68 -9.26 30.07 12.64
CA ASP A 68 -9.40 29.95 11.18
C ASP A 68 -8.16 29.38 10.44
N GLU A 69 -7.12 28.99 11.18
CA GLU A 69 -5.95 28.31 10.62
C GLU A 69 -6.19 26.79 10.58
N LEU A 70 -5.91 26.17 9.43
CA LEU A 70 -6.03 24.72 9.27
C LEU A 70 -4.89 24.02 10.05
N VAL A 71 -5.27 23.18 11.03
CA VAL A 71 -4.33 22.50 11.95
C VAL A 71 -4.40 20.97 11.86
N GLY A 72 -5.39 20.41 11.13
CA GLY A 72 -5.46 18.97 10.94
C GLY A 72 -6.55 18.53 9.98
N THR A 73 -6.46 17.28 9.55
CA THR A 73 -7.40 16.59 8.66
C THR A 73 -7.63 15.16 9.10
N ILE A 74 -8.80 14.60 8.80
CA ILE A 74 -9.14 13.18 8.93
C ILE A 74 -10.28 12.83 7.97
N ALA A 75 -10.34 11.59 7.49
CA ALA A 75 -11.47 11.11 6.70
C ALA A 75 -11.93 9.75 7.22
N PRO A 76 -13.03 9.68 7.99
CA PRO A 76 -13.72 8.41 8.22
C PRO A 76 -14.38 7.91 6.94
N ALA A 77 -14.41 6.58 6.81
CA ALA A 77 -15.04 5.91 5.69
C ALA A 77 -15.72 4.60 6.13
N ILE A 78 -16.73 4.16 5.37
CA ILE A 78 -17.44 2.91 5.57
C ILE A 78 -17.52 2.21 4.21
N ASN A 79 -17.07 0.97 4.13
CA ASN A 79 -17.36 0.09 3.02
C ASN A 79 -18.56 -0.79 3.41
N PHE A 80 -19.73 -0.57 2.77
CA PHE A 80 -20.95 -1.28 3.11
C PHE A 80 -20.90 -2.74 2.67
N ARG A 81 -20.33 -3.03 1.51
CA ARG A 81 -20.17 -4.38 0.99
C ARG A 81 -19.27 -5.22 1.90
N ASP A 82 -18.13 -4.67 2.34
CA ASP A 82 -17.21 -5.38 3.22
C ASP A 82 -17.89 -5.70 4.57
N ASN A 83 -18.65 -4.74 5.10
CA ASN A 83 -19.37 -4.93 6.33
C ASN A 83 -20.49 -5.99 6.21
N GLU A 84 -21.20 -6.02 5.09
CA GLU A 84 -22.22 -7.03 4.82
C GLU A 84 -21.60 -8.42 4.68
N GLN A 85 -20.54 -8.56 3.89
CA GLN A 85 -19.88 -9.84 3.65
C GLN A 85 -19.25 -10.44 4.92
N LEU A 86 -18.70 -9.59 5.77
CA LEU A 86 -18.03 -10.03 7.02
C LEU A 86 -18.96 -9.98 8.25
N GLY A 87 -20.23 -9.59 8.08
CA GLY A 87 -21.19 -9.52 9.18
C GLY A 87 -20.78 -8.58 10.30
N ARG A 88 -20.10 -7.47 9.99
CA ARG A 88 -19.55 -6.52 10.97
C ARG A 88 -20.02 -5.09 10.77
N LYS A 89 -19.78 -4.23 11.75
CA LYS A 89 -20.10 -2.79 11.73
C LYS A 89 -18.82 -1.99 11.94
N LEU A 90 -17.90 -2.07 10.98
CA LEU A 90 -16.60 -1.44 10.99
C LEU A 90 -16.58 -0.19 10.11
N GLY A 91 -16.13 0.93 10.69
CA GLY A 91 -15.67 2.07 9.92
C GLY A 91 -14.15 2.16 9.97
N VAL A 92 -13.57 2.81 8.99
CA VAL A 92 -12.14 3.10 8.97
C VAL A 92 -11.90 4.60 9.08
N PHE A 93 -10.70 5.01 9.47
CA PHE A 93 -10.24 6.39 9.32
C PHE A 93 -8.91 6.41 8.56
N GLY A 94 -8.72 7.45 7.77
CA GLY A 94 -7.49 7.69 7.02
C GLY A 94 -7.28 9.18 6.76
N PHE A 95 -6.29 9.51 5.94
CA PHE A 95 -5.92 10.91 5.65
C PHE A 95 -5.75 11.74 6.93
N PHE A 96 -5.29 11.07 7.99
CA PHE A 96 -5.06 11.70 9.28
C PHE A 96 -3.73 12.46 9.25
N GLU A 97 -3.85 13.77 9.35
CA GLU A 97 -2.72 14.67 9.43
C GLU A 97 -3.02 15.74 10.49
N CYS A 98 -2.11 16.01 11.39
CA CYS A 98 -2.28 17.11 12.33
C CYS A 98 -0.94 17.71 12.77
N VAL A 99 -0.98 18.95 13.24
CA VAL A 99 0.14 19.55 13.96
C VAL A 99 0.43 18.75 15.24
N GLU A 100 1.62 18.87 15.79
CA GLU A 100 2.00 18.18 17.05
C GLU A 100 1.26 18.75 18.26
N ASP A 101 -0.04 18.50 18.28
CA ASP A 101 -0.97 18.92 19.32
C ASP A 101 -2.02 17.84 19.54
N TYR A 102 -2.00 17.23 20.72
CA TYR A 102 -2.93 16.16 21.07
C TYR A 102 -4.39 16.61 21.10
N GLY A 103 -4.68 17.87 21.47
CA GLY A 103 -6.04 18.41 21.45
C GLY A 103 -6.64 18.46 20.04
N VAL A 104 -5.81 18.74 19.04
CA VAL A 104 -6.21 18.67 17.62
C VAL A 104 -6.51 17.22 17.20
N ALA A 105 -5.64 16.29 17.59
CA ALA A 105 -5.83 14.88 17.30
C ALA A 105 -7.13 14.34 17.93
N CYS A 106 -7.39 14.64 19.22
CA CYS A 106 -8.64 14.28 19.90
C CYS A 106 -9.86 14.78 19.13
N ALA A 107 -9.90 16.07 18.79
CA ALA A 107 -11.03 16.66 18.09
C ALA A 107 -11.29 15.99 16.72
N LEU A 108 -10.23 15.59 16.01
CA LEU A 108 -10.33 14.86 14.75
C LEU A 108 -10.86 13.43 14.97
N PHE A 109 -10.34 12.70 15.95
CA PHE A 109 -10.82 11.35 16.28
C PHE A 109 -12.27 11.40 16.78
N ASP A 110 -12.65 12.35 17.61
CA ASP A 110 -14.03 12.54 18.05
C ASP A 110 -14.98 12.77 16.88
N ALA A 111 -14.58 13.61 15.92
CA ALA A 111 -15.38 13.85 14.71
C ALA A 111 -15.52 12.58 13.84
N ALA A 112 -14.46 11.82 13.69
CA ALA A 112 -14.50 10.56 12.94
C ALA A 112 -15.37 9.51 13.65
N CYS A 113 -15.21 9.31 14.95
CA CYS A 113 -16.02 8.42 15.77
C CYS A 113 -17.49 8.82 15.78
N GLY A 114 -17.78 10.11 15.92
CA GLY A 114 -19.13 10.66 15.86
C GLY A 114 -19.82 10.35 14.53
N TRP A 115 -19.13 10.64 13.42
CA TRP A 115 -19.65 10.38 12.07
C TRP A 115 -19.93 8.88 11.81
N LEU A 116 -19.07 7.99 12.33
CA LEU A 116 -19.24 6.54 12.23
C LEU A 116 -20.37 6.04 13.10
N ARG A 117 -20.46 6.52 14.35
CA ARG A 117 -21.52 6.16 15.30
C ARG A 117 -22.92 6.55 14.82
N GLU A 118 -23.06 7.74 14.23
CA GLU A 118 -24.32 8.19 13.60
C GLU A 118 -24.78 7.26 12.44
N ARG A 119 -23.85 6.47 11.87
CA ARG A 119 -24.13 5.52 10.79
C ARG A 119 -24.18 4.07 11.25
N GLY A 120 -24.25 3.88 12.57
CA GLY A 120 -24.42 2.56 13.19
C GLY A 120 -23.18 1.69 13.21
N MET A 121 -22.00 2.27 13.00
CA MET A 121 -20.74 1.53 13.17
C MET A 121 -20.42 1.38 14.66
N THR A 122 -19.82 0.23 15.03
CA THR A 122 -19.46 -0.09 16.41
C THR A 122 -17.95 -0.17 16.63
N LEU A 123 -17.19 -0.17 15.53
CA LEU A 123 -15.73 -0.22 15.54
C LEU A 123 -15.17 0.85 14.60
N ILE A 124 -14.04 1.44 14.97
CA ILE A 124 -13.19 2.26 14.11
C ILE A 124 -11.82 1.62 14.01
N ARG A 125 -11.28 1.52 12.81
CA ARG A 125 -9.95 0.97 12.54
C ARG A 125 -9.16 1.89 11.59
N GLY A 126 -7.85 1.97 11.76
CA GLY A 126 -7.01 2.76 10.85
C GLY A 126 -5.62 3.06 11.41
N PRO A 127 -4.83 3.90 10.70
CA PRO A 127 -5.26 4.57 9.48
C PRO A 127 -5.34 3.64 8.26
N TYR A 128 -6.35 3.90 7.42
CA TYR A 128 -6.53 3.35 6.09
C TYR A 128 -7.18 4.41 5.20
N ASN A 129 -6.65 4.62 4.02
CA ASN A 129 -7.23 5.60 3.09
C ASN A 129 -8.40 4.98 2.31
N PHE A 130 -9.55 4.81 2.98
CA PHE A 130 -10.81 4.18 2.55
C PHE A 130 -10.82 2.65 2.58
N GLY A 131 -9.76 1.96 2.20
CA GLY A 131 -9.67 0.50 2.17
C GLY A 131 -8.41 -0.03 2.84
N ASN A 132 -8.44 -1.29 3.23
CA ASN A 132 -7.35 -1.96 3.95
C ASN A 132 -6.01 -1.99 3.18
N SER A 133 -6.04 -1.73 1.86
CA SER A 133 -4.86 -1.77 0.99
C SER A 133 -4.28 -0.39 0.69
N ASP A 134 -4.91 0.68 1.18
CA ASP A 134 -4.52 2.06 0.84
C ASP A 134 -3.72 2.68 1.99
N ASP A 135 -2.40 2.77 1.82
CA ASP A 135 -1.44 3.38 2.74
C ASP A 135 -1.68 2.97 4.22
N PRO A 136 -1.65 1.66 4.58
CA PRO A 136 -2.05 1.19 5.89
C PRO A 136 -1.07 1.57 7.00
N GLY A 137 -1.61 1.93 8.15
CA GLY A 137 -0.88 2.09 9.41
C GLY A 137 -0.14 3.42 9.57
N PHE A 138 0.12 3.77 10.83
CA PHE A 138 1.10 4.80 11.18
C PHE A 138 2.51 4.22 11.16
N LEU A 139 3.46 4.96 10.60
CA LEU A 139 4.88 4.60 10.62
C LEU A 139 5.40 4.65 12.06
N ILE A 140 5.90 3.51 12.58
CA ILE A 140 6.43 3.37 13.93
C ILE A 140 7.92 3.01 13.96
N GLY A 141 8.58 3.03 12.82
CA GLY A 141 10.02 2.80 12.66
C GLY A 141 10.46 2.84 11.21
N GLY A 142 11.63 3.41 10.94
CA GLY A 142 12.20 3.54 9.60
C GLY A 142 11.88 4.89 8.93
N GLU A 143 11.83 5.97 9.70
CA GLU A 143 11.57 7.34 9.23
C GLU A 143 12.73 7.96 8.44
N ASP A 144 13.90 7.33 8.47
CA ASP A 144 15.16 7.80 7.91
C ASP A 144 15.28 7.66 6.39
N CYS A 145 14.31 7.03 5.75
CA CYS A 145 14.28 6.87 4.29
C CYS A 145 12.86 7.05 3.72
N PRO A 146 12.73 7.46 2.43
CA PRO A 146 11.42 7.57 1.78
C PRO A 146 10.67 6.23 1.76
N PRO A 147 9.34 6.25 1.84
CA PRO A 147 8.51 5.06 1.65
C PRO A 147 8.58 4.57 0.20
N VAL A 148 8.33 3.30 -0.01
CA VAL A 148 8.06 2.74 -1.34
C VAL A 148 6.58 2.96 -1.69
N MET A 149 6.23 2.70 -2.93
CA MET A 149 4.85 2.80 -3.39
C MET A 149 3.90 1.94 -2.53
N LEU A 150 2.76 2.50 -2.17
CA LEU A 150 1.74 1.93 -1.27
C LEU A 150 2.19 1.77 0.19
N GLU A 151 3.16 2.57 0.62
CA GLU A 151 3.56 2.71 2.01
C GLU A 151 3.30 4.12 2.51
N ALA A 152 2.79 4.23 3.72
CA ALA A 152 2.57 5.52 4.37
C ALA A 152 3.88 6.18 4.81
N HIS A 153 3.89 7.51 4.89
CA HIS A 153 4.90 8.28 5.61
C HIS A 153 4.16 9.19 6.58
N THR A 154 4.34 8.96 7.88
CA THR A 154 3.57 9.65 8.91
C THR A 154 4.50 10.23 9.99
N LYS A 155 4.01 11.22 10.73
CA LYS A 155 4.79 11.79 11.84
C LYS A 155 4.85 10.81 13.02
N PRO A 156 5.98 10.70 13.72
CA PRO A 156 6.14 9.73 14.83
C PRO A 156 5.13 9.89 15.96
N TYR A 157 4.65 11.12 16.21
CA TYR A 157 3.70 11.38 17.27
C TYR A 157 2.26 10.94 16.97
N TYR A 158 1.92 10.54 15.72
CA TYR A 158 0.56 10.09 15.40
C TYR A 158 0.19 8.78 16.10
N ALA A 159 1.11 7.83 16.13
CA ALA A 159 0.92 6.57 16.85
C ALA A 159 0.66 6.82 18.36
N ALA A 160 1.49 7.67 18.98
CA ALA A 160 1.32 8.04 20.38
C ALA A 160 -0.02 8.77 20.66
N PHE A 161 -0.50 9.57 19.71
CA PHE A 161 -1.80 10.22 19.84
C PHE A 161 -2.96 9.22 19.76
N ALA A 162 -2.91 8.26 18.85
CA ALA A 162 -3.89 7.18 18.75
C ALA A 162 -3.94 6.32 20.03
N GLU A 163 -2.78 5.92 20.55
CA GLU A 163 -2.67 5.18 21.81
C GLU A 163 -3.20 5.99 23.01
N ARG A 164 -2.84 7.25 23.11
CA ARG A 164 -3.34 8.14 24.16
C ARG A 164 -4.85 8.38 24.07
N TYR A 165 -5.42 8.34 22.85
CA TYR A 165 -6.87 8.46 22.64
C TYR A 165 -7.64 7.21 23.09
N GLY A 166 -6.95 6.09 23.30
CA GLY A 166 -7.54 4.83 23.75
C GLY A 166 -7.62 3.76 22.66
N MET A 167 -7.04 4.00 21.49
CA MET A 167 -6.97 3.00 20.44
C MET A 167 -5.93 1.94 20.78
N CYS A 168 -6.25 0.66 20.51
CA CYS A 168 -5.37 -0.47 20.71
C CYS A 168 -4.77 -0.94 19.39
N LYS A 169 -3.58 -1.55 19.45
CA LYS A 169 -2.97 -2.18 18.28
C LYS A 169 -3.89 -3.25 17.71
N PHE A 170 -4.18 -3.17 16.42
CA PHE A 170 -4.86 -4.22 15.66
C PHE A 170 -3.84 -5.14 14.98
N VAL A 171 -2.95 -4.60 14.14
CA VAL A 171 -1.91 -5.36 13.43
C VAL A 171 -0.68 -4.49 13.19
N GLU A 172 0.49 -5.12 13.07
CA GLU A 172 1.69 -4.51 12.51
C GLU A 172 2.00 -5.11 11.14
N ASP A 173 2.44 -4.23 10.23
CA ASP A 173 2.92 -4.59 8.93
C ASP A 173 4.41 -4.23 8.80
N TYR A 174 5.17 -5.12 8.20
CA TYR A 174 6.60 -4.95 8.00
C TYR A 174 6.92 -4.74 6.53
N ALA A 175 7.71 -3.70 6.27
CA ALA A 175 8.34 -3.48 4.99
C ALA A 175 9.74 -4.09 5.00
N TYR A 176 10.01 -4.97 4.04
CA TYR A 176 11.29 -5.65 3.91
C TYR A 176 12.07 -5.10 2.73
N ARG A 177 13.39 -4.99 2.93
CA ARG A 177 14.33 -4.57 1.92
C ARG A 177 15.37 -5.65 1.66
N ILE A 178 15.61 -5.96 0.39
CA ILE A 178 16.68 -6.82 -0.09
C ILE A 178 17.63 -5.97 -0.93
N ASP A 179 18.83 -5.73 -0.41
CA ASP A 179 19.84 -4.94 -1.12
C ASP A 179 20.64 -5.79 -2.11
N ARG A 180 20.98 -5.20 -3.25
CA ARG A 180 22.04 -5.73 -4.11
C ARG A 180 23.36 -5.67 -3.34
N ARG A 181 23.92 -6.83 -3.03
CA ARG A 181 25.25 -6.90 -2.41
C ARG A 181 26.30 -6.65 -3.49
N PRO A 182 27.38 -5.92 -3.18
CA PRO A 182 28.54 -5.87 -4.07
C PRO A 182 29.22 -7.24 -4.02
N VAL A 183 29.03 -8.05 -5.08
CA VAL A 183 29.65 -9.37 -5.24
C VAL A 183 30.33 -9.43 -6.60
N ALA A 184 31.29 -10.32 -6.74
CA ALA A 184 32.09 -10.46 -7.95
C ALA A 184 31.27 -10.98 -9.15
N ASN A 185 30.19 -11.71 -8.88
CA ASN A 185 29.29 -12.27 -9.88
C ASN A 185 27.81 -12.02 -9.54
N ASP A 186 27.02 -11.59 -10.51
CA ASP A 186 25.56 -11.38 -10.33
C ASP A 186 24.81 -12.65 -9.88
N ALA A 187 25.36 -13.83 -10.13
CA ALA A 187 24.80 -15.11 -9.67
C ALA A 187 24.80 -15.27 -8.14
N GLU A 188 25.69 -14.55 -7.42
CA GLU A 188 25.79 -14.62 -5.96
C GLU A 188 24.83 -13.69 -5.23
N LEU A 189 24.08 -12.86 -5.96
CA LEU A 189 23.15 -11.88 -5.37
C LEU A 189 21.86 -12.52 -4.84
N ILE A 190 21.53 -13.69 -5.33
CA ILE A 190 20.41 -14.48 -4.85
C ILE A 190 20.99 -15.60 -3.98
N PRO A 191 20.49 -15.82 -2.75
CA PRO A 191 21.03 -16.88 -1.89
C PRO A 191 21.03 -18.22 -2.63
N GLU A 192 22.18 -18.88 -2.68
CA GLU A 192 22.40 -20.14 -3.43
C GLU A 192 21.36 -21.22 -3.06
N ARG A 193 20.96 -21.24 -1.79
CA ARG A 193 19.91 -22.16 -1.32
C ARG A 193 18.58 -21.92 -2.04
N VAL A 194 18.20 -20.67 -2.28
CA VAL A 194 16.94 -20.30 -2.96
C VAL A 194 17.04 -20.68 -4.44
N VAL A 195 18.20 -20.43 -5.06
CA VAL A 195 18.46 -20.85 -6.46
C VAL A 195 18.33 -22.37 -6.60
N ARG A 196 18.95 -23.14 -5.70
CA ARG A 196 18.86 -24.61 -5.71
C ARG A 196 17.41 -25.11 -5.55
N VAL A 197 16.63 -24.48 -4.66
CA VAL A 197 15.21 -24.85 -4.51
C VAL A 197 14.43 -24.56 -5.80
N ALA A 198 14.66 -23.40 -6.41
CA ALA A 198 14.03 -23.02 -7.67
C ALA A 198 14.39 -24.00 -8.81
N GLU A 199 15.67 -24.36 -8.96
CA GLU A 199 16.15 -25.32 -9.97
C GLU A 199 15.57 -26.72 -9.75
N TYR A 200 15.48 -27.17 -8.50
CA TYR A 200 14.87 -28.45 -8.17
C TYR A 200 13.38 -28.48 -8.50
N ALA A 201 12.67 -27.41 -8.15
CA ALA A 201 11.24 -27.28 -8.44
C ALA A 201 10.97 -27.21 -9.95
N GLN A 202 11.83 -26.50 -10.71
CA GLN A 202 11.71 -26.37 -12.17
C GLN A 202 12.00 -27.68 -12.92
N LYS A 203 12.81 -28.59 -12.34
CA LYS A 203 13.08 -29.92 -12.91
C LYS A 203 11.94 -30.92 -12.75
N ARG A 204 10.92 -30.59 -11.94
CA ARG A 204 9.72 -31.43 -11.80
C ARG A 204 8.93 -31.42 -13.10
N ALA A 205 8.42 -32.58 -13.48
CA ALA A 205 7.62 -32.73 -14.69
C ALA A 205 6.39 -31.79 -14.64
N GLY A 206 6.17 -31.05 -15.74
CA GLY A 206 5.01 -30.21 -15.94
C GLY A 206 5.11 -28.82 -15.34
N VAL A 207 6.22 -28.40 -14.66
CA VAL A 207 6.40 -27.04 -14.16
C VAL A 207 7.02 -26.16 -15.23
N THR A 208 6.33 -25.08 -15.59
CA THR A 208 6.82 -24.04 -16.50
C THR A 208 6.64 -22.66 -15.86
N VAL A 209 7.47 -21.71 -16.28
CA VAL A 209 7.33 -20.30 -15.88
C VAL A 209 7.35 -19.45 -17.12
N ARG A 210 6.36 -18.58 -17.26
CA ARG A 210 6.27 -17.62 -18.35
C ARG A 210 6.12 -16.20 -17.84
N GLN A 211 6.49 -15.25 -18.67
CA GLN A 211 6.15 -13.84 -18.45
C GLN A 211 4.67 -13.59 -18.80
N ALA A 212 4.10 -12.52 -18.23
CA ALA A 212 2.78 -12.08 -18.62
C ALA A 212 2.78 -11.49 -20.04
N HIS A 213 1.74 -11.77 -20.80
CA HIS A 213 1.52 -11.23 -22.13
C HIS A 213 0.80 -9.86 -22.03
N LEU A 214 1.54 -8.76 -21.90
CA LEU A 214 0.95 -7.43 -21.76
C LEU A 214 0.18 -6.97 -23.01
N ASP A 215 0.48 -7.52 -24.18
CA ASP A 215 -0.28 -7.29 -25.42
C ASP A 215 -1.67 -7.96 -25.37
N HIS A 216 -1.80 -9.05 -24.61
CA HIS A 216 -3.02 -9.77 -24.34
C HIS A 216 -3.44 -9.65 -22.87
N TRP A 217 -3.26 -8.45 -22.29
CA TRP A 217 -3.49 -8.21 -20.86
C TRP A 217 -4.91 -8.54 -20.40
N ASP A 218 -5.90 -8.33 -21.27
CA ASP A 218 -7.29 -8.66 -20.98
C ASP A 218 -7.53 -10.16 -20.75
N ASP A 219 -6.73 -11.04 -21.33
CA ASP A 219 -6.78 -12.49 -21.13
C ASP A 219 -6.06 -12.91 -19.84
N GLU A 220 -5.05 -12.15 -19.41
CA GLU A 220 -4.29 -12.41 -18.17
C GLU A 220 -5.04 -11.97 -16.90
N ILE A 221 -5.87 -10.92 -16.99
CA ILE A 221 -6.63 -10.37 -15.84
C ILE A 221 -7.52 -11.42 -15.15
N PRO A 222 -8.34 -12.23 -15.86
CA PRO A 222 -9.16 -13.28 -15.23
C PRO A 222 -8.32 -14.34 -14.52
N ILE A 223 -7.17 -14.71 -15.10
CA ILE A 223 -6.24 -15.69 -14.52
C ILE A 223 -5.66 -15.15 -13.21
N ALA A 224 -5.11 -13.93 -13.26
CA ALA A 224 -4.52 -13.29 -12.10
C ALA A 224 -5.56 -13.08 -10.98
N ARG A 225 -6.81 -12.67 -11.32
CA ARG A 225 -7.90 -12.53 -10.36
C ARG A 225 -8.25 -13.85 -9.68
N ARG A 226 -8.38 -14.93 -10.45
CA ARG A 226 -8.68 -16.25 -9.91
C ARG A 226 -7.60 -16.66 -8.90
N LEU A 227 -6.34 -16.55 -9.28
CA LEU A 227 -5.20 -16.89 -8.41
C LEU A 227 -5.18 -16.00 -7.15
N PHE A 228 -5.35 -14.68 -7.32
CA PHE A 228 -5.36 -13.73 -6.22
C PHE A 228 -6.49 -14.02 -5.21
N ASN A 229 -7.71 -14.14 -5.71
CA ASN A 229 -8.88 -14.37 -4.85
C ASN A 229 -8.79 -15.74 -4.16
N THR A 230 -8.33 -16.81 -4.84
CA THR A 230 -8.25 -18.13 -4.23
C THR A 230 -7.11 -18.23 -3.22
N ALA A 231 -5.96 -17.66 -3.53
CA ALA A 231 -4.79 -17.76 -2.67
C ALA A 231 -4.94 -17.03 -1.34
N LEU A 232 -5.70 -15.94 -1.30
CA LEU A 232 -5.81 -15.07 -0.13
C LEU A 232 -7.01 -15.34 0.77
N THR A 233 -7.85 -16.33 0.44
CA THR A 233 -9.05 -16.69 1.24
C THR A 233 -8.74 -17.09 2.69
N HIS A 234 -7.50 -17.47 2.98
CA HIS A 234 -7.07 -17.83 4.33
C HIS A 234 -6.73 -16.62 5.21
N LEU A 235 -6.63 -15.42 4.65
CA LEU A 235 -6.34 -14.22 5.42
C LEU A 235 -7.60 -13.71 6.12
N THR A 236 -7.44 -13.32 7.37
CA THR A 236 -8.51 -12.67 8.14
C THR A 236 -8.97 -11.39 7.43
N ASP A 237 -10.27 -11.20 7.35
CA ASP A 237 -10.88 -10.01 6.72
C ASP A 237 -10.62 -9.87 5.20
N PHE A 238 -10.10 -10.91 4.53
CA PHE A 238 -9.96 -10.88 3.08
C PHE A 238 -11.31 -10.98 2.39
N ILE A 239 -11.55 -10.07 1.46
CA ILE A 239 -12.76 -10.05 0.62
C ILE A 239 -12.33 -10.22 -0.83
N PRO A 240 -12.83 -11.26 -1.53
CA PRO A 240 -12.52 -11.46 -2.93
C PRO A 240 -12.94 -10.26 -3.78
N LEU A 241 -12.04 -9.80 -4.63
CA LEU A 241 -12.30 -8.70 -5.55
C LEU A 241 -13.25 -9.16 -6.67
N SER A 242 -14.26 -8.33 -6.97
CA SER A 242 -15.13 -8.55 -8.13
C SER A 242 -14.33 -8.48 -9.43
N GLU A 243 -14.91 -8.92 -10.52
CA GLU A 243 -14.27 -8.83 -11.83
C GLU A 243 -14.01 -7.38 -12.22
N GLU A 244 -14.95 -6.49 -11.98
CA GLU A 244 -14.86 -5.07 -12.28
C GLU A 244 -13.77 -4.38 -11.43
N GLN A 245 -13.72 -4.66 -10.13
CA GLN A 245 -12.73 -4.10 -9.23
C GLN A 245 -11.32 -4.55 -9.59
N PHE A 246 -11.11 -5.86 -9.83
CA PHE A 246 -9.80 -6.39 -10.19
C PHE A 246 -9.36 -5.87 -11.56
N ARG A 247 -10.28 -5.82 -12.55
CA ARG A 247 -10.02 -5.26 -13.87
C ARG A 247 -9.63 -3.79 -13.79
N HIS A 248 -10.35 -2.98 -13.01
CA HIS A 248 -10.03 -1.58 -12.80
C HIS A 248 -8.62 -1.41 -12.24
N MET A 249 -8.30 -2.11 -11.16
CA MET A 249 -6.97 -2.12 -10.54
C MET A 249 -5.88 -2.54 -11.55
N ALA A 250 -6.10 -3.63 -12.30
CA ALA A 250 -5.14 -4.15 -13.26
C ALA A 250 -4.89 -3.19 -14.43
N LEU A 251 -5.93 -2.49 -14.89
CA LEU A 251 -5.80 -1.49 -15.96
C LEU A 251 -5.10 -0.21 -15.48
N GLU A 252 -5.33 0.22 -14.24
CA GLU A 252 -4.59 1.35 -13.65
C GLU A 252 -3.10 1.03 -13.49
N MET A 253 -2.76 -0.22 -13.18
CA MET A 253 -1.37 -0.67 -13.05
C MET A 253 -0.68 -0.91 -14.41
N LYS A 254 -1.43 -1.21 -15.47
CA LYS A 254 -0.88 -1.59 -16.79
C LYS A 254 0.23 -0.64 -17.30
N PRO A 255 0.11 0.70 -17.21
CA PRO A 255 1.16 1.61 -17.69
C PRO A 255 2.47 1.52 -16.90
N LEU A 256 2.45 0.88 -15.73
CA LEU A 256 3.58 0.73 -14.82
C LEU A 256 4.25 -0.63 -14.93
N LEU A 257 3.60 -1.58 -15.63
CA LEU A 257 4.07 -2.95 -15.75
C LEU A 257 5.27 -3.03 -16.69
N ASP A 258 6.28 -3.75 -16.24
CA ASP A 258 7.36 -4.27 -17.09
C ASP A 258 7.11 -5.78 -17.26
N PRO A 259 6.95 -6.30 -18.51
CA PRO A 259 6.69 -7.71 -18.73
C PRO A 259 7.77 -8.62 -18.14
N GLU A 260 9.02 -8.15 -18.01
CA GLU A 260 10.09 -8.90 -17.36
C GLU A 260 9.96 -8.99 -15.83
N LEU A 261 8.99 -8.31 -15.23
CA LEU A 261 8.74 -8.28 -13.78
C LEU A 261 7.41 -8.92 -13.37
N VAL A 262 6.67 -9.52 -14.33
CA VAL A 262 5.41 -10.20 -14.08
C VAL A 262 5.49 -11.63 -14.59
N TYR A 263 5.38 -12.60 -13.68
CA TYR A 263 5.54 -14.02 -14.01
C TYR A 263 4.34 -14.85 -13.56
N PHE A 264 3.99 -15.84 -14.40
CA PHE A 264 3.09 -16.93 -14.05
C PHE A 264 3.88 -18.22 -13.93
N ALA A 265 3.61 -19.01 -12.89
CA ALA A 265 4.04 -20.40 -12.79
C ALA A 265 2.87 -21.30 -13.16
N GLU A 266 3.13 -22.27 -14.03
CA GLU A 266 2.14 -23.20 -14.55
C GLU A 266 2.55 -24.64 -14.20
N VAL A 267 1.57 -25.47 -13.93
CA VAL A 267 1.76 -26.92 -13.75
C VAL A 267 0.86 -27.64 -14.76
N ASN A 268 1.46 -28.42 -15.65
CA ASN A 268 0.76 -29.09 -16.76
C ASN A 268 -0.05 -28.12 -17.64
N GLY A 269 0.46 -26.90 -17.84
CA GLY A 269 -0.18 -25.86 -18.64
C GLY A 269 -1.23 -25.03 -17.92
N GLU A 270 -1.54 -25.33 -16.64
CA GLU A 270 -2.49 -24.57 -15.83
C GLU A 270 -1.76 -23.56 -14.95
N PRO A 271 -2.11 -22.26 -15.01
CA PRO A 271 -1.56 -21.24 -14.12
C PRO A 271 -1.98 -21.49 -12.67
N VAL A 272 -0.99 -21.66 -11.78
CA VAL A 272 -1.18 -22.00 -10.36
C VAL A 272 -0.58 -20.99 -9.41
N ALA A 273 0.28 -20.11 -9.89
CA ALA A 273 0.84 -19.00 -9.11
C ALA A 273 1.18 -17.83 -10.03
N PHE A 274 1.19 -16.62 -9.47
CA PHE A 274 1.76 -15.48 -10.18
C PHE A 274 2.47 -14.52 -9.22
N SER A 275 3.40 -13.76 -9.79
CA SER A 275 4.10 -12.69 -9.10
C SER A 275 4.10 -11.42 -9.93
N LEU A 276 4.06 -10.28 -9.25
CA LEU A 276 4.09 -8.96 -9.84
C LEU A 276 5.01 -8.06 -9.03
N ALA A 277 6.03 -7.54 -9.71
CA ALA A 277 6.89 -6.49 -9.20
C ALA A 277 6.80 -5.25 -10.11
N LEU A 278 6.93 -4.08 -9.51
CA LEU A 278 6.79 -2.80 -10.17
C LEU A 278 7.99 -1.89 -9.86
N PRO A 279 8.43 -1.06 -10.82
CA PRO A 279 9.33 0.03 -10.50
C PRO A 279 8.71 0.95 -9.44
N ASP A 280 9.49 1.35 -8.43
CA ASP A 280 9.00 2.21 -7.37
C ASP A 280 8.76 3.65 -7.85
N LEU A 281 7.49 3.99 -8.09
CA LEU A 281 7.10 5.32 -8.52
C LEU A 281 7.35 6.42 -7.48
N ASN A 282 7.50 6.07 -6.21
CA ASN A 282 7.82 7.07 -5.19
C ASN A 282 9.18 7.73 -5.46
N ARG A 283 10.11 7.03 -6.16
CA ARG A 283 11.37 7.59 -6.67
C ARG A 283 11.17 8.71 -7.69
N VAL A 284 10.04 8.70 -8.36
CA VAL A 284 9.65 9.75 -9.31
C VAL A 284 8.86 10.85 -8.61
N LEU A 285 7.84 10.46 -7.84
CA LEU A 285 6.90 11.38 -7.20
C LEU A 285 7.57 12.32 -6.19
N ILE A 286 8.62 11.88 -5.51
CA ILE A 286 9.37 12.70 -4.54
C ILE A 286 9.94 13.98 -5.19
N HIS A 287 10.20 13.96 -6.49
CA HIS A 287 10.68 15.12 -7.26
C HIS A 287 9.55 15.99 -7.83
N GLY A 288 8.30 15.53 -7.71
CA GLY A 288 7.14 16.08 -8.40
C GLY A 288 6.35 17.12 -7.63
N ASN A 289 6.64 17.33 -6.33
CA ASN A 289 5.93 18.30 -5.47
C ASN A 289 4.38 18.32 -5.68
N GLY A 290 3.80 17.17 -6.00
CA GLY A 290 2.36 17.01 -6.25
C GLY A 290 1.90 17.43 -7.64
N GLY A 291 2.80 17.69 -8.58
CA GLY A 291 2.46 18.11 -9.95
C GLY A 291 1.86 19.51 -10.05
N ARG A 292 2.25 20.42 -9.16
CA ARG A 292 1.70 21.78 -9.05
C ARG A 292 2.09 22.66 -10.23
N TYR A 293 3.30 22.46 -10.79
CA TYR A 293 3.89 23.30 -11.80
C TYR A 293 4.41 22.49 -12.98
N PRO A 294 4.54 23.07 -14.16
CA PRO A 294 5.06 22.35 -15.34
C PRO A 294 6.44 21.74 -15.15
N TRP A 295 7.33 22.41 -14.42
CA TRP A 295 8.67 21.88 -14.12
C TRP A 295 8.67 20.67 -13.16
N ASP A 296 7.61 20.48 -12.36
CA ASP A 296 7.46 19.28 -11.54
C ASP A 296 7.31 18.04 -12.43
N TRP A 297 6.53 18.14 -13.50
CA TRP A 297 6.37 17.10 -14.51
C TRP A 297 7.67 16.79 -15.26
N MET A 298 8.45 17.81 -15.59
CA MET A 298 9.75 17.65 -16.22
C MET A 298 10.74 16.93 -15.29
N ARG A 299 10.76 17.27 -14.00
CA ARG A 299 11.59 16.58 -12.99
C ARG A 299 11.18 15.12 -12.85
N MET A 300 9.88 14.83 -12.77
CA MET A 300 9.36 13.46 -12.72
C MET A 300 9.73 12.67 -13.98
N TRP A 301 9.59 13.26 -15.15
CA TRP A 301 9.98 12.63 -16.41
C TRP A 301 11.48 12.29 -16.46
N TRP A 302 12.33 13.17 -15.96
CA TRP A 302 13.76 12.86 -15.84
C TRP A 302 14.03 11.77 -14.82
N ALA A 303 13.40 11.82 -13.63
CA ALA A 303 13.54 10.84 -12.57
C ALA A 303 13.04 9.45 -12.98
N SER A 304 11.99 9.36 -13.83
CA SER A 304 11.45 8.09 -14.30
C SER A 304 12.44 7.22 -15.07
N ARG A 305 13.53 7.82 -15.57
CA ARG A 305 14.61 7.11 -16.26
C ARG A 305 15.67 6.54 -15.32
N HIS A 306 15.57 6.85 -14.03
CA HIS A 306 16.58 6.52 -13.04
C HIS A 306 16.00 5.80 -11.82
N ILE A 307 14.89 5.07 -12.02
CA ILE A 307 14.31 4.27 -10.94
C ILE A 307 15.26 3.11 -10.65
N ASP A 308 15.79 3.09 -9.43
CA ASP A 308 16.77 2.11 -8.97
C ASP A 308 16.20 1.09 -7.97
N VAL A 309 14.89 1.15 -7.73
CA VAL A 309 14.16 0.31 -6.79
C VAL A 309 13.00 -0.38 -7.48
N ILE A 310 12.82 -1.66 -7.23
CA ILE A 310 11.61 -2.37 -7.57
C ILE A 310 10.82 -2.74 -6.31
N SER A 311 9.52 -2.79 -6.41
CA SER A 311 8.64 -3.22 -5.34
C SER A 311 7.92 -4.49 -5.75
N PHE A 312 8.13 -5.57 -4.99
CA PHE A 312 7.52 -6.87 -5.19
C PHE A 312 6.17 -6.90 -4.46
N LYS A 313 5.11 -6.55 -5.16
CA LYS A 313 3.80 -6.28 -4.54
C LYS A 313 2.90 -7.49 -4.40
N ILE A 314 2.96 -8.42 -5.33
CA ILE A 314 2.08 -9.58 -5.32
C ILE A 314 2.92 -10.83 -5.56
N MET A 315 2.75 -11.81 -4.70
CA MET A 315 3.13 -13.20 -4.95
C MET A 315 2.04 -14.08 -4.34
N VAL A 316 1.28 -14.72 -5.19
CA VAL A 316 0.18 -15.60 -4.81
C VAL A 316 0.30 -16.94 -5.47
N MET A 317 -0.15 -17.97 -4.77
CA MET A 317 -0.09 -19.35 -5.23
C MET A 317 -1.27 -20.11 -4.64
N LEU A 318 -1.84 -21.01 -5.43
CA LEU A 318 -2.91 -21.88 -4.97
C LEU A 318 -2.42 -22.76 -3.79
N PRO A 319 -3.25 -22.94 -2.75
CA PRO A 319 -2.85 -23.62 -1.50
C PRO A 319 -2.24 -25.02 -1.72
N GLU A 320 -2.77 -25.80 -2.67
CA GLU A 320 -2.31 -27.16 -2.98
C GLU A 320 -0.89 -27.23 -3.57
N TYR A 321 -0.32 -26.09 -3.94
CA TYR A 321 1.05 -25.99 -4.47
C TYR A 321 2.05 -25.41 -3.47
N HIS A 322 1.62 -25.06 -2.26
CA HIS A 322 2.52 -24.59 -1.21
C HIS A 322 3.61 -25.62 -0.88
N GLY A 323 4.81 -25.16 -0.55
CA GLY A 323 5.96 -25.99 -0.21
C GLY A 323 6.57 -26.76 -1.40
N ARG A 324 6.15 -26.49 -2.63
CA ARG A 324 6.71 -27.14 -3.83
C ARG A 324 7.84 -26.34 -4.50
N GLY A 325 8.18 -25.15 -3.95
CA GLY A 325 9.27 -24.31 -4.43
C GLY A 325 8.91 -23.38 -5.60
N LEU A 326 7.61 -23.24 -5.94
CA LEU A 326 7.17 -22.32 -6.99
C LEU A 326 7.40 -20.87 -6.61
N ASP A 327 7.27 -20.52 -5.32
CA ASP A 327 7.64 -19.25 -4.74
C ASP A 327 9.10 -18.89 -5.00
N ALA A 328 10.01 -19.85 -4.80
CA ALA A 328 11.42 -19.67 -5.10
C ALA A 328 11.68 -19.44 -6.60
N ILE A 329 10.96 -20.16 -7.48
CA ILE A 329 11.08 -19.97 -8.94
C ILE A 329 10.65 -18.55 -9.32
N LEU A 330 9.47 -18.10 -8.89
CA LEU A 330 8.96 -16.76 -9.18
C LEU A 330 9.91 -15.68 -8.67
N TYR A 331 10.37 -15.79 -7.42
CA TYR A 331 11.33 -14.86 -6.84
C TYR A 331 12.65 -14.82 -7.63
N VAL A 332 13.24 -15.98 -7.95
CA VAL A 332 14.53 -16.06 -8.69
C VAL A 332 14.42 -15.42 -10.07
N ASN A 333 13.32 -15.65 -10.78
CA ASN A 333 13.11 -15.03 -12.10
C ASN A 333 12.97 -13.52 -12.01
N THR A 334 12.16 -13.02 -11.04
CA THR A 334 12.01 -11.58 -10.80
C THR A 334 13.33 -10.95 -10.37
N ALA A 335 14.08 -11.59 -9.46
CA ALA A 335 15.37 -11.09 -9.00
C ALA A 335 16.41 -11.03 -10.12
N LYS A 336 16.47 -12.06 -10.98
CA LYS A 336 17.35 -12.05 -12.17
C LYS A 336 16.98 -10.93 -13.15
N ALA A 337 15.68 -10.71 -13.39
CA ALA A 337 15.22 -9.61 -14.25
C ALA A 337 15.59 -8.25 -13.63
N ALA A 338 15.36 -8.09 -12.34
CA ALA A 338 15.73 -6.87 -11.60
C ALA A 338 17.24 -6.56 -11.69
N LEU A 339 18.08 -7.58 -11.58
CA LEU A 339 19.53 -7.41 -11.70
C LEU A 339 19.96 -7.01 -13.12
N ARG A 340 19.40 -7.65 -14.16
CA ARG A 340 19.66 -7.26 -15.56
C ARG A 340 19.25 -5.81 -15.85
N ARG A 341 18.15 -5.37 -15.26
CA ARG A 341 17.63 -3.99 -15.38
C ARG A 341 18.41 -2.96 -14.55
N GLY A 342 19.33 -3.40 -13.69
CA GLY A 342 20.19 -2.51 -12.90
C GLY A 342 19.57 -2.00 -11.61
N TYR A 343 18.46 -2.58 -11.15
CA TYR A 343 17.87 -2.20 -9.86
C TYR A 343 18.85 -2.49 -8.71
N ARG A 344 18.91 -1.56 -7.75
CA ARG A 344 19.85 -1.61 -6.63
C ARG A 344 19.33 -2.37 -5.42
N TRP A 345 18.02 -2.33 -5.21
CA TRP A 345 17.37 -3.10 -4.16
C TRP A 345 15.89 -3.37 -4.49
N MET A 346 15.37 -4.35 -3.82
CA MET A 346 13.98 -4.80 -3.93
C MET A 346 13.27 -4.57 -2.61
N ASP A 347 12.08 -3.97 -2.70
CA ASP A 347 11.10 -3.92 -1.63
C ASP A 347 10.21 -5.16 -1.68
N MET A 348 9.91 -5.74 -0.52
CA MET A 348 8.91 -6.80 -0.35
C MET A 348 7.97 -6.38 0.79
N SER A 349 6.98 -5.58 0.43
CA SER A 349 6.07 -4.92 1.37
C SER A 349 4.61 -4.96 0.89
N LEU A 350 3.61 -4.92 1.76
CA LEU A 350 3.72 -5.03 3.21
C LEU A 350 3.44 -6.47 3.62
N VAL A 351 4.10 -6.92 4.68
CA VAL A 351 3.89 -8.27 5.20
C VAL A 351 3.38 -8.16 6.64
N ALA A 352 2.16 -8.62 6.87
CA ALA A 352 1.56 -8.62 8.20
C ALA A 352 2.39 -9.44 9.19
N GLU A 353 2.47 -8.98 10.45
CA GLU A 353 3.22 -9.65 11.53
C GLU A 353 2.79 -11.11 11.74
N GLU A 354 1.52 -11.40 11.51
CA GLU A 354 0.92 -12.74 11.65
C GLU A 354 1.32 -13.69 10.51
N ASN A 355 1.71 -13.15 9.34
CA ASN A 355 2.11 -13.96 8.19
C ASN A 355 3.54 -14.48 8.33
N THR A 356 3.74 -15.33 9.33
CA THR A 356 5.04 -15.91 9.67
C THR A 356 5.69 -16.67 8.51
N GLN A 357 4.88 -17.31 7.66
CA GLN A 357 5.39 -18.06 6.51
C GLN A 357 6.08 -17.13 5.50
N VAL A 358 5.42 -16.06 5.10
CA VAL A 358 5.97 -15.07 4.16
C VAL A 358 7.16 -14.34 4.80
N ARG A 359 7.07 -13.96 6.07
CA ARG A 359 8.18 -13.31 6.80
C ARG A 359 9.45 -14.16 6.78
N LEU A 360 9.33 -15.45 7.19
CA LEU A 360 10.46 -16.38 7.15
C LEU A 360 11.02 -16.61 5.73
N LEU A 361 10.15 -16.60 4.73
CA LEU A 361 10.57 -16.73 3.33
C LEU A 361 11.40 -15.51 2.92
N VAL A 362 10.90 -14.30 3.16
CA VAL A 362 11.59 -13.05 2.83
C VAL A 362 12.94 -12.93 3.55
N GLU A 363 12.98 -13.28 4.84
CA GLU A 363 14.23 -13.29 5.62
C GLU A 363 15.25 -14.30 5.08
N LYS A 364 14.82 -15.49 4.66
CA LYS A 364 15.67 -16.48 3.97
C LYS A 364 16.19 -15.98 2.62
N MET A 365 15.45 -15.09 1.95
CA MET A 365 15.87 -14.42 0.72
C MET A 365 16.87 -13.27 0.99
N GLY A 366 17.18 -12.99 2.25
CA GLY A 366 18.09 -11.92 2.66
C GLY A 366 17.40 -10.59 2.96
N GLY A 367 16.09 -10.61 3.08
CA GLY A 367 15.29 -9.45 3.46
C GLY A 367 15.53 -9.03 4.89
N ARG A 368 15.57 -7.72 5.12
CA ARG A 368 15.61 -7.11 6.45
C ARG A 368 14.48 -6.11 6.58
N ILE A 369 13.85 -6.05 7.74
CA ILE A 369 12.85 -5.02 8.04
C ILE A 369 13.52 -3.65 7.99
N PHE A 370 12.95 -2.73 7.19
CA PHE A 370 13.44 -1.35 7.12
C PHE A 370 12.38 -0.32 7.53
N LYS A 371 11.09 -0.71 7.50
CA LYS A 371 9.99 0.09 8.03
C LYS A 371 9.00 -0.78 8.77
N ARG A 372 8.28 -0.18 9.74
CA ARG A 372 7.22 -0.82 10.50
C ARG A 372 6.02 0.10 10.56
N TYR A 373 4.85 -0.47 10.34
CA TYR A 373 3.58 0.23 10.35
C TYR A 373 2.65 -0.41 11.38
N ARG A 374 1.83 0.39 12.03
CA ARG A 374 0.84 -0.12 12.98
C ARG A 374 -0.53 0.43 12.68
N VAL A 375 -1.49 -0.46 12.58
CA VAL A 375 -2.91 -0.17 12.48
C VAL A 375 -3.53 -0.30 13.85
N TYR A 376 -4.44 0.60 14.16
CA TYR A 376 -5.13 0.67 15.45
C TYR A 376 -6.62 0.41 15.30
N GLU A 377 -7.24 -0.01 16.39
CA GLU A 377 -8.69 -0.27 16.45
C GLU A 377 -9.25 0.16 17.80
N MET A 378 -10.51 0.59 17.82
CA MET A 378 -11.26 0.93 19.04
C MET A 378 -12.77 0.77 18.80
N ALA A 379 -13.52 0.48 19.87
CA ALA A 379 -14.98 0.58 19.85
C ALA A 379 -15.43 2.06 19.73
N VAL A 380 -16.51 2.34 19.00
CA VAL A 380 -17.07 3.68 18.80
C VAL A 380 -18.50 3.81 19.36
#